data_eb06560fb88ef437249c45a7f1859907
#
_entry.id   eb06560fb88ef437249c45a7f1859907
#
_cell.length_a   1.000
_cell.length_b   1.000
_cell.length_c   1.000
_cell.angle_alpha   90.00
_cell.angle_beta   90.00
_cell.angle_gamma   90.00
#
_symmetry.space_group_name_H-M   'P 1'
#
loop_
_entity.id
_entity.type
_entity.pdbx_description
1 polymer ?
#
loop_
_entity_poly.entity_id
_entity_poly.type
_entity_poly.pdbx_seq_one_letter_code
_entity_poly.pdbx_strand_id
1 'polypeptide(L)'
;MASNRILYVCQEVAPYVPDTEGALLCRRLSQAMQERGNEIRTFMPRYGCINERRHQLHEVIRLSGMNLIIDDNDHQLIIKVASIPSARVQIYFIDNDDYFARKAILRDADENYFEDNDERAIFFARGVLETCLLYTSDAAD
;
A
#
# COMPACT_ATOMS: atom_id res chain seq x y z
N MET A 1 -16.06 11.01 -22.25
CA MET A 1 -16.52 10.79 -20.87
C MET A 1 -15.50 11.36 -19.90
N ALA A 2 -16.01 11.95 -18.84
CA ALA A 2 -15.15 12.47 -17.81
C ALA A 2 -14.44 11.33 -17.08
N SER A 3 -13.14 11.53 -16.82
CA SER A 3 -12.34 10.60 -16.04
C SER A 3 -12.59 10.87 -14.54
N ASN A 4 -12.71 9.81 -13.78
CA ASN A 4 -12.80 9.90 -12.32
C ASN A 4 -11.44 9.63 -11.70
N ARG A 5 -11.21 10.20 -10.53
CA ARG A 5 -10.08 9.85 -9.69
C ARG A 5 -10.56 8.86 -8.64
N ILE A 6 -9.96 7.68 -8.62
CA ILE A 6 -10.40 6.59 -7.77
C ILE A 6 -9.25 6.16 -6.87
N LEU A 7 -9.55 6.08 -5.58
CA LEU A 7 -8.63 5.57 -4.57
C LEU A 7 -9.08 4.18 -4.17
N TYR A 8 -8.23 3.18 -4.40
CA TYR A 8 -8.43 1.83 -3.88
C TYR A 8 -7.51 1.61 -2.70
N VAL A 9 -8.09 1.27 -1.56
CA VAL A 9 -7.34 0.92 -0.36
C VAL A 9 -7.55 -0.55 -0.11
N CYS A 10 -6.50 -1.35 -0.31
CA CYS A 10 -6.58 -2.79 -0.31
C CYS A 10 -5.64 -3.38 0.74
N GLN A 11 -6.07 -4.45 1.37
CA GLN A 11 -5.21 -5.20 2.28
C GLN A 11 -4.25 -6.10 1.51
N GLU A 12 -4.69 -6.63 0.38
CA GLU A 12 -3.92 -7.56 -0.43
C GLU A 12 -4.14 -7.29 -1.91
N VAL A 13 -3.06 -7.30 -2.68
CA VAL A 13 -3.11 -7.15 -4.14
C VAL A 13 -2.15 -8.17 -4.78
N ALA A 14 -2.64 -8.98 -5.71
CA ALA A 14 -1.78 -9.87 -6.48
C ALA A 14 -0.96 -9.05 -7.48
N PRO A 15 0.28 -9.41 -7.78
CA PRO A 15 1.00 -10.62 -7.44
C PRO A 15 1.90 -10.49 -6.19
N TYR A 16 1.75 -9.45 -5.39
CA TYR A 16 2.68 -9.14 -4.31
C TYR A 16 2.52 -10.07 -3.11
N VAL A 17 1.34 -10.59 -2.91
CA VAL A 17 1.01 -11.57 -1.87
C VAL A 17 0.44 -12.81 -2.53
N PRO A 18 0.35 -13.95 -1.79
CA PRO A 18 -0.26 -15.16 -2.35
C PRO A 18 -1.66 -14.89 -2.88
N ASP A 19 -2.06 -15.61 -3.91
CA ASP A 19 -3.35 -15.43 -4.55
C ASP A 19 -4.49 -15.79 -3.59
N THR A 20 -5.30 -14.79 -3.28
CA THR A 20 -6.56 -14.94 -2.56
C THR A 20 -7.63 -14.29 -3.43
N GLU A 21 -8.90 -14.55 -3.12
CA GLU A 21 -9.99 -13.90 -3.85
C GLU A 21 -9.89 -12.38 -3.74
N GLY A 22 -9.57 -11.88 -2.53
CA GLY A 22 -9.41 -10.44 -2.32
C GLY A 22 -8.25 -9.84 -3.09
N ALA A 23 -7.10 -10.52 -3.09
CA ALA A 23 -5.91 -10.04 -3.80
C ALA A 23 -6.16 -9.98 -5.31
N LEU A 24 -6.80 -11.01 -5.85
CA LEU A 24 -7.14 -11.06 -7.28
C LEU A 24 -8.19 -10.02 -7.63
N LEU A 25 -9.20 -9.85 -6.78
CA LEU A 25 -10.24 -8.85 -7.01
C LEU A 25 -9.67 -7.43 -7.04
N CYS A 26 -8.83 -7.09 -6.06
CA CYS A 26 -8.21 -5.76 -6.00
C CYS A 26 -7.38 -5.48 -7.26
N ARG A 27 -6.62 -6.46 -7.71
CA ARG A 27 -5.85 -6.33 -8.94
C ARG A 27 -6.74 -6.11 -10.15
N ARG A 28 -7.77 -6.94 -10.30
CA ARG A 28 -8.67 -6.89 -11.46
C ARG A 28 -9.47 -5.59 -11.50
N LEU A 29 -9.95 -5.14 -10.36
CA LEU A 29 -10.70 -3.87 -10.29
C LEU A 29 -9.80 -2.68 -10.65
N SER A 30 -8.61 -2.63 -10.08
CA SER A 30 -7.67 -1.54 -10.39
C SER A 30 -7.37 -1.49 -11.89
N GLN A 31 -7.10 -2.63 -12.48
CA GLN A 31 -6.80 -2.73 -13.90
C GLN A 31 -8.00 -2.34 -14.77
N ALA A 32 -9.17 -2.89 -14.45
CA ALA A 32 -10.39 -2.64 -15.23
C ALA A 32 -10.77 -1.16 -15.22
N MET A 33 -10.67 -0.50 -14.08
CA MET A 33 -11.02 0.90 -13.98
C MET A 33 -10.00 1.80 -14.68
N GLN A 34 -8.73 1.42 -14.65
CA GLN A 34 -7.70 2.15 -15.39
C GLN A 34 -7.89 2.01 -16.91
N GLU A 35 -8.23 0.82 -17.37
CA GLU A 35 -8.50 0.58 -18.78
C GLU A 35 -9.71 1.36 -19.29
N ARG A 36 -10.61 1.74 -18.40
CA ARG A 36 -11.77 2.58 -18.72
C ARG A 36 -11.46 4.08 -18.68
N GLY A 37 -10.20 4.45 -18.50
CA GLY A 37 -9.77 5.83 -18.55
C GLY A 37 -9.81 6.57 -17.22
N ASN A 38 -10.02 5.89 -16.11
CA ASN A 38 -9.99 6.52 -14.79
C ASN A 38 -8.57 6.63 -14.26
N GLU A 39 -8.33 7.64 -13.44
CA GLU A 39 -7.06 7.80 -12.74
C GLU A 39 -7.13 7.01 -11.42
N ILE A 40 -6.26 6.02 -11.26
CA ILE A 40 -6.31 5.09 -10.14
C ILE A 40 -5.09 5.25 -9.25
N ARG A 41 -5.33 5.30 -7.94
CA ARG A 41 -4.31 5.15 -6.91
C ARG A 41 -4.70 3.94 -6.07
N THR A 42 -3.87 2.91 -6.09
CA THR A 42 -4.11 1.68 -5.31
C THR A 42 -3.05 1.56 -4.24
N PHE A 43 -3.46 1.33 -3.01
CA PHE A 43 -2.58 1.25 -1.85
C PHE A 43 -2.73 -0.09 -1.16
N MET A 44 -1.61 -0.61 -0.66
CA MET A 44 -1.60 -1.77 0.24
C MET A 44 -0.44 -1.64 1.23
N PRO A 45 -0.49 -2.36 2.36
CA PRO A 45 0.65 -2.41 3.26
C PRO A 45 1.82 -3.16 2.63
N ARG A 46 3.04 -2.74 2.92
CA ARG A 46 4.23 -3.45 2.47
C ARG A 46 4.56 -4.57 3.45
N TYR A 47 3.86 -5.67 3.37
CA TYR A 47 4.16 -6.83 4.20
C TYR A 47 5.56 -7.38 3.93
N GLY A 48 6.23 -7.87 4.98
CA GLY A 48 7.58 -8.40 4.85
C GLY A 48 7.69 -9.67 3.99
N CYS A 49 6.57 -10.31 3.68
CA CYS A 49 6.56 -11.43 2.74
C CYS A 49 6.65 -11.00 1.28
N ILE A 50 6.52 -9.71 0.99
CA ILE A 50 6.62 -9.19 -0.37
C ILE A 50 8.08 -9.18 -0.79
N ASN A 51 8.38 -9.81 -1.92
CA ASN A 51 9.73 -9.79 -2.48
C ASN A 51 9.94 -8.49 -3.25
N GLU A 52 10.51 -7.49 -2.57
CA GLU A 52 10.69 -6.15 -3.14
C GLU A 52 11.61 -6.14 -4.36
N ARG A 53 12.62 -6.99 -4.34
CA ARG A 53 13.59 -7.06 -5.44
C ARG A 53 12.94 -7.65 -6.69
N ARG A 54 12.20 -8.74 -6.52
CA ARG A 54 11.52 -9.42 -7.64
C ARG A 54 10.49 -8.51 -8.29
N HIS A 55 9.75 -7.76 -7.47
CA HIS A 55 8.66 -6.90 -7.96
C HIS A 55 9.11 -5.46 -8.20
N GLN A 56 10.40 -5.18 -8.00
CA GLN A 56 11.00 -3.88 -8.28
C GLN A 56 10.31 -2.73 -7.54
N LEU A 57 10.11 -2.88 -6.24
CA LEU A 57 9.61 -1.80 -5.42
C LEU A 57 10.67 -0.72 -5.27
N HIS A 58 10.25 0.53 -5.42
CA HIS A 58 11.12 1.69 -5.26
C HIS A 58 10.57 2.61 -4.19
N GLU A 59 11.43 3.15 -3.34
CA GLU A 59 11.02 4.14 -2.37
C GLU A 59 10.75 5.47 -3.07
N VAL A 60 9.63 6.08 -2.72
CA VAL A 60 9.28 7.42 -3.20
C VAL A 60 9.80 8.41 -2.17
N ILE A 61 11.04 8.87 -2.35
CA ILE A 61 11.77 9.62 -1.33
C ILE A 61 11.06 10.93 -0.97
N ARG A 62 10.53 11.64 -1.94
CA ARG A 62 9.84 12.91 -1.69
C ARG A 62 8.57 12.79 -0.86
N LEU A 63 7.99 11.59 -0.80
CA LEU A 63 6.79 11.33 0.00
C LEU A 63 7.09 10.61 1.31
N SER A 64 8.33 10.18 1.51
CA SER A 64 8.73 9.39 2.66
C SER A 64 9.35 10.27 3.75
N GLY A 65 9.37 9.75 4.97
CA GLY A 65 10.07 10.38 6.08
C GLY A 65 9.18 11.09 7.10
N MET A 66 7.89 11.22 6.82
CA MET A 66 6.97 11.79 7.79
C MET A 66 6.84 10.87 9.01
N ASN A 67 6.87 11.44 10.22
CA ASN A 67 6.62 10.67 11.43
C ASN A 67 5.13 10.64 11.73
N LEU A 68 4.61 9.43 11.93
CA LEU A 68 3.23 9.24 12.40
C LEU A 68 3.28 8.78 13.85
N ILE A 69 2.55 9.48 14.71
CA ILE A 69 2.50 9.14 16.14
C ILE A 69 1.34 8.18 16.36
N ILE A 70 1.67 6.99 16.87
CA ILE A 70 0.69 5.97 17.22
C ILE A 70 1.04 5.47 18.60
N ASP A 71 0.08 5.53 19.52
CA ASP A 71 0.26 5.12 20.91
C ASP A 71 1.50 5.78 21.55
N ASP A 72 1.63 7.10 21.36
CA ASP A 72 2.72 7.94 21.87
C ASP A 72 4.12 7.61 21.34
N ASN A 73 4.22 6.79 20.32
CA ASN A 73 5.49 6.45 19.67
C ASN A 73 5.53 6.95 18.24
N ASP A 74 6.71 7.42 17.85
CA ASP A 74 6.95 7.88 16.48
C ASP A 74 7.23 6.68 15.55
N HIS A 75 6.58 6.69 14.40
CA HIS A 75 6.83 5.67 13.37
C HIS A 75 7.03 6.38 12.04
N GLN A 76 8.17 6.12 11.42
CA GLN A 76 8.50 6.76 10.14
C GLN A 76 7.68 6.16 9.01
N LEU A 77 6.99 7.01 8.26
CA LEU A 77 6.24 6.59 7.08
C LEU A 77 7.18 6.50 5.89
N ILE A 78 7.29 5.32 5.32
CA ILE A 78 8.02 5.06 4.09
C ILE A 78 7.01 4.66 3.02
N ILE A 79 7.11 5.26 1.84
CA ILE A 79 6.22 4.97 0.74
C ILE A 79 7.02 4.38 -0.41
N LYS A 80 6.57 3.23 -0.89
CA LYS A 80 7.18 2.55 -2.01
C LYS A 80 6.16 2.39 -3.13
N VAL A 81 6.64 2.22 -4.34
CA VAL A 81 5.78 2.06 -5.51
C VAL A 81 6.33 0.95 -6.40
N ALA A 82 5.42 0.23 -7.03
CA ALA A 82 5.75 -0.72 -8.08
C ALA A 82 4.64 -0.72 -9.13
N SER A 83 4.98 -1.13 -10.33
CA SER A 83 4.02 -1.29 -11.42
C SER A 83 3.78 -2.76 -11.68
N ILE A 84 2.53 -3.13 -11.94
CA ILE A 84 2.22 -4.46 -12.43
C ILE A 84 2.51 -4.44 -13.94
N PRO A 85 3.54 -5.18 -14.41
CA PRO A 85 4.03 -4.99 -15.78
C PRO A 85 2.98 -5.20 -16.87
N SER A 86 2.13 -6.20 -16.70
CA SER A 86 1.13 -6.55 -17.70
C SER A 86 -0.06 -5.61 -17.75
N ALA A 87 -0.25 -4.80 -16.70
CA ALA A 87 -1.45 -4.00 -16.52
C ALA A 87 -1.18 -2.50 -16.47
N ARG A 88 0.05 -2.09 -16.33
CA ARG A 88 0.48 -0.69 -16.14
C ARG A 88 -0.17 -0.03 -14.93
N VAL A 89 -0.62 -0.82 -13.97
CA VAL A 89 -1.22 -0.32 -12.74
C VAL A 89 -0.12 -0.09 -11.72
N GLN A 90 -0.06 1.11 -11.15
CA GLN A 90 0.88 1.42 -10.09
C GLN A 90 0.25 1.13 -8.74
N ILE A 91 1.01 0.42 -7.90
CA ILE A 91 0.60 0.11 -6.53
C ILE A 91 1.52 0.86 -5.59
N TYR A 92 0.94 1.56 -4.62
CA TYR A 92 1.66 2.27 -3.57
C TYR A 92 1.63 1.44 -2.31
N PHE A 93 2.79 1.33 -1.65
CA PHE A 93 2.97 0.53 -0.45
C PHE A 93 3.28 1.42 0.72
N ILE A 94 2.51 1.27 1.78
CA ILE A 94 2.76 1.94 3.05
C ILE A 94 3.67 1.05 3.87
N ASP A 95 4.83 1.56 4.25
CA ASP A 95 5.86 0.78 4.91
C ASP A 95 6.34 1.42 6.20
N ASN A 96 6.72 0.56 7.12
CA ASN A 96 7.40 0.89 8.37
C ASN A 96 7.95 -0.42 8.92
N ASP A 97 9.22 -0.43 9.30
CA ASP A 97 9.86 -1.66 9.76
C ASP A 97 9.24 -2.24 11.03
N ASP A 98 8.81 -1.38 11.96
CA ASP A 98 8.21 -1.86 13.21
C ASP A 98 6.94 -2.67 12.98
N TYR A 99 6.14 -2.26 11.99
CA TYR A 99 4.84 -2.88 11.73
C TYR A 99 4.85 -3.92 10.60
N PHE A 100 5.71 -3.73 9.61
CA PHE A 100 5.60 -4.50 8.36
C PHE A 100 6.84 -5.31 7.98
N ALA A 101 7.91 -5.30 8.78
CA ALA A 101 9.08 -6.11 8.48
C ALA A 101 8.83 -7.63 8.63
N ARG A 102 7.74 -8.02 9.26
CA ARG A 102 7.38 -9.41 9.54
C ARG A 102 7.02 -10.14 8.24
N LYS A 103 7.47 -11.40 8.13
CA LYS A 103 7.22 -12.22 6.93
C LYS A 103 5.85 -12.88 6.96
N ALA A 104 4.84 -12.12 7.38
CA ALA A 104 3.47 -12.59 7.49
C ALA A 104 2.53 -11.42 7.33
N ILE A 105 1.26 -11.69 7.08
CA ILE A 105 0.27 -10.64 6.90
C ILE A 105 -0.39 -10.28 8.22
N LEU A 106 -1.14 -11.20 8.84
CA LEU A 106 -1.88 -10.93 10.06
C LEU A 106 -1.54 -11.85 11.21
N ARG A 107 -0.90 -12.99 10.93
CA ARG A 107 -0.65 -14.03 11.92
C ARG A 107 0.82 -14.44 11.94
N ASP A 108 1.29 -14.85 13.12
CA ASP A 108 2.64 -15.36 13.29
C ASP A 108 2.75 -16.81 12.81
N ALA A 109 3.93 -17.43 13.00
CA ALA A 109 4.17 -18.80 12.58
C ALA A 109 3.30 -19.82 13.33
N ASP A 110 2.79 -19.46 14.50
CA ASP A 110 1.92 -20.31 15.32
C ASP A 110 0.43 -20.05 15.05
N GLU A 111 0.11 -19.31 13.99
CA GLU A 111 -1.24 -18.97 13.56
C GLU A 111 -1.97 -18.03 14.53
N ASN A 112 -1.25 -17.34 15.40
CA ASN A 112 -1.82 -16.33 16.30
C ASN A 112 -1.78 -14.96 15.63
N TYR A 113 -2.86 -14.20 15.77
CA TYR A 113 -2.87 -12.82 15.29
C TYR A 113 -1.81 -12.00 16.03
N PHE A 114 -1.16 -11.10 15.32
CA PHE A 114 -0.24 -10.17 15.96
C PHE A 114 -1.02 -9.25 16.92
N GLU A 115 -0.44 -9.03 18.08
CA GLU A 115 -1.10 -8.21 19.12
C GLU A 115 -1.31 -6.76 18.68
N ASP A 116 -0.44 -6.26 17.81
CA ASP A 116 -0.49 -4.89 17.33
C ASP A 116 -1.17 -4.72 15.98
N ASN A 117 -2.01 -5.67 15.57
CA ASN A 117 -2.72 -5.55 14.29
C ASN A 117 -3.60 -4.30 14.21
N ASP A 118 -4.15 -3.85 15.33
CA ASP A 118 -4.92 -2.61 15.39
C ASP A 118 -4.04 -1.39 15.06
N GLU A 119 -2.86 -1.31 15.67
CA GLU A 119 -1.92 -0.22 15.39
C GLU A 119 -1.41 -0.28 13.93
N ARG A 120 -1.18 -1.47 13.42
CA ARG A 120 -0.78 -1.68 12.03
C ARG A 120 -1.83 -1.15 11.07
N ALA A 121 -3.11 -1.43 11.36
CA ALA A 121 -4.22 -0.93 10.56
C ALA A 121 -4.33 0.60 10.62
N ILE A 122 -4.16 1.18 11.80
CA ILE A 122 -4.17 2.63 11.99
C ILE A 122 -3.03 3.28 11.23
N PHE A 123 -1.83 2.72 11.33
CA PHE A 123 -0.67 3.24 10.61
C PHE A 123 -0.90 3.23 9.10
N PHE A 124 -1.43 2.12 8.59
CA PHE A 124 -1.73 2.00 7.18
C PHE A 124 -2.74 3.06 6.72
N ALA A 125 -3.85 3.18 7.44
CA ALA A 125 -4.89 4.15 7.09
C ALA A 125 -4.38 5.58 7.10
N ARG A 126 -3.62 5.95 8.14
CA ARG A 126 -3.03 7.28 8.23
C ARG A 126 -2.00 7.52 7.14
N GLY A 127 -1.21 6.50 6.83
CA GLY A 127 -0.23 6.59 5.73
C GLY A 127 -0.88 6.85 4.38
N VAL A 128 -2.00 6.20 4.11
CA VAL A 128 -2.77 6.44 2.88
C VAL A 128 -3.27 7.88 2.84
N LEU A 129 -3.86 8.36 3.94
CA LEU A 129 -4.39 9.73 4.00
C LEU A 129 -3.30 10.78 3.81
N GLU A 130 -2.17 10.64 4.48
CA GLU A 130 -1.07 11.57 4.36
C GLU A 130 -0.48 11.58 2.94
N THR A 131 -0.38 10.41 2.32
CA THR A 131 0.10 10.32 0.94
C THR A 131 -0.86 11.02 -0.02
N CYS A 132 -2.16 10.83 0.17
CA CYS A 132 -3.17 11.49 -0.66
C CYS A 132 -3.10 13.01 -0.53
N LEU A 133 -2.90 13.52 0.69
CA LEU A 133 -2.75 14.95 0.94
C LEU A 133 -1.52 15.53 0.25
N LEU A 134 -0.39 14.81 0.31
CA LEU A 134 0.84 15.21 -0.36
C LEU A 134 0.67 15.26 -1.88
N TYR A 135 0.01 14.25 -2.45
CA TYR A 135 -0.28 14.23 -3.88
C TYR A 135 -1.19 15.38 -4.29
N THR A 136 -2.18 15.71 -3.48
CA THR A 136 -3.07 16.82 -3.76
C THR A 136 -2.29 18.13 -3.80
N SER A 137 -1.38 18.32 -2.84
CA SER A 137 -0.50 19.50 -2.82
C SER A 137 0.40 19.55 -4.04
N ASP A 138 1.01 18.43 -4.40
CA ASP A 138 1.87 18.33 -5.59
C ASP A 138 1.10 18.62 -6.88
N ALA A 139 -0.14 18.17 -6.96
CA ALA A 139 -0.98 18.39 -8.12
C ALA A 139 -1.41 19.86 -8.26
N ALA A 140 -1.44 20.60 -7.15
CA ALA A 140 -1.77 22.02 -7.16
C ALA A 140 -0.60 22.89 -7.63
N ASP A 141 0.61 22.36 -7.54
CA ASP A 141 1.82 23.04 -7.97
C ASP A 141 2.02 22.89 -9.48
#